data_a86d608631e0ae344eb155b121b3f056
#
_entry.id   a86d608631e0ae344eb155b121b3f056
#
_cell.length_a   1.000
_cell.length_b   1.000
_cell.length_c   1.000
_cell.angle_alpha   90.00
_cell.angle_beta   90.00
_cell.angle_gamma   90.00
#
_symmetry.space_group_name_H-M   'P 1'
#
loop_
_entity.id
_entity.type
_entity.pdbx_description
1 polymer ?
#
loop_
_entity_poly.entity_id
_entity_poly.type
_entity_poly.pdbx_seq_one_letter_code
_entity_poly.pdbx_strand_id
1 'polypeptide(L)'
;MRDTRIGSRFLQPGIGYGGSCFPNDLKAFRTVAKEFGFELGLLDEIIRINEEQIERFARKVRNALWNLKGKRIAALGLAFKTGTDDIRESPAIALIQRLLKEGSDIRAYDPAAREGAAKVLPTVRFFGDAYAVARGADASSYSPTGQNWPTWIQSGCAASHGRGWFLLPQHRPGISRSAGRCPAH
;
A
#
# COMPACT_ATOMS: atom_id res chain seq x y z
N MET A 1 -17.83 22.37 6.42
CA MET A 1 -16.84 23.46 6.39
C MET A 1 -15.54 22.88 5.89
N ARG A 2 -14.99 23.37 4.77
CA ARG A 2 -13.74 22.84 4.21
C ARG A 2 -12.63 23.85 4.52
N ASP A 3 -11.93 23.66 5.62
CA ASP A 3 -10.72 24.41 5.87
C ASP A 3 -9.69 24.04 4.78
N THR A 4 -9.18 25.05 4.08
CA THR A 4 -8.23 24.86 2.98
C THR A 4 -6.90 24.26 3.44
N ARG A 5 -6.55 24.39 4.71
CA ARG A 5 -5.34 23.82 5.33
C ARG A 5 -5.47 22.32 5.57
N ILE A 6 -6.69 21.82 5.80
CA ILE A 6 -6.96 20.41 6.10
C ILE A 6 -7.62 19.68 4.92
N GLY A 7 -8.22 20.37 3.99
CA GLY A 7 -9.07 19.91 2.91
C GLY A 7 -8.75 18.57 2.27
N SER A 8 -9.45 18.24 1.20
CA SER A 8 -9.39 16.93 0.51
C SER A 8 -8.00 16.52 -0.01
N ARG A 9 -7.05 17.45 -0.08
CA ARG A 9 -5.67 17.15 -0.50
C ARG A 9 -4.85 16.45 0.59
N PHE A 10 -5.14 16.72 1.87
CA PHE A 10 -4.42 16.13 2.99
C PHE A 10 -5.09 14.85 3.50
N LEU A 11 -6.41 14.86 3.62
CA LEU A 11 -7.18 13.73 4.14
C LEU A 11 -7.49 12.71 3.04
N GLN A 12 -6.47 11.99 2.60
CA GLN A 12 -6.64 10.91 1.63
C GLN A 12 -6.64 9.56 2.33
N PRO A 13 -7.65 8.71 2.10
CA PRO A 13 -7.68 7.38 2.71
C PRO A 13 -6.54 6.51 2.20
N GLY A 14 -5.97 5.70 3.09
CA GLY A 14 -4.91 4.74 2.79
C GLY A 14 -4.99 3.52 3.70
N ILE A 15 -4.00 2.64 3.60
CA ILE A 15 -3.89 1.46 4.47
C ILE A 15 -3.20 1.78 5.81
N GLY A 16 -3.11 3.03 6.16
CA GLY A 16 -2.53 3.53 7.39
C GLY A 16 -1.56 4.68 7.14
N TYR A 17 -1.20 5.36 8.21
CA TYR A 17 -0.12 6.34 8.22
C TYR A 17 1.22 5.65 8.42
N GLY A 18 2.29 6.28 7.95
CA GLY A 18 3.67 5.83 8.09
C GLY A 18 4.63 7.01 8.12
N GLY A 19 5.89 6.76 7.77
CA GLY A 19 6.96 7.73 7.84
C GLY A 19 7.65 7.75 9.20
N SER A 20 8.67 8.59 9.34
CA SER A 20 9.46 8.63 10.57
C SER A 20 8.91 9.56 11.64
N CYS A 21 8.33 10.71 11.26
CA CYS A 21 7.92 11.70 12.23
C CYS A 21 6.66 11.29 12.99
N PHE A 22 5.54 11.15 12.31
CA PHE A 22 4.25 10.95 12.95
C PHE A 22 4.17 9.70 13.85
N PRO A 23 4.62 8.49 13.42
CA PRO A 23 4.62 7.32 14.31
C PRO A 23 5.52 7.49 15.53
N ASN A 24 6.69 8.15 15.36
CA ASN A 24 7.61 8.39 16.46
C ASN A 24 7.07 9.44 17.44
N ASP A 25 6.44 10.50 16.94
CA ASP A 25 5.83 11.53 17.77
C ASP A 25 4.70 10.95 18.62
N LEU A 26 3.86 10.07 18.06
CA LEU A 26 2.82 9.37 18.81
C LEU A 26 3.41 8.47 19.91
N LYS A 27 4.45 7.72 19.60
CA LYS A 27 5.14 6.83 20.57
C LYS A 27 5.79 7.69 21.69
N ALA A 28 6.47 8.77 21.33
CA ALA A 28 7.11 9.67 22.28
C ALA A 28 6.08 10.34 23.20
N PHE A 29 5.00 10.87 22.63
CA PHE A 29 3.95 11.51 23.40
C PHE A 29 3.29 10.56 24.39
N ARG A 30 3.03 9.32 23.97
CA ARG A 30 2.54 8.25 24.84
C ARG A 30 3.50 7.97 26.00
N THR A 31 4.80 7.90 25.74
CA THR A 31 5.82 7.63 26.75
C THR A 31 5.87 8.77 27.77
N VAL A 32 5.94 10.01 27.32
CA VAL A 32 5.94 11.20 28.20
C VAL A 32 4.67 11.27 29.04
N ALA A 33 3.49 11.07 28.45
CA ALA A 33 2.25 11.07 29.21
C ALA A 33 2.26 10.05 30.35
N LYS A 34 2.76 8.83 30.07
CA LYS A 34 2.88 7.77 31.07
C LYS A 34 3.84 8.11 32.20
N GLU A 35 4.95 8.80 31.92
CA GLU A 35 5.90 9.30 32.93
C GLU A 35 5.24 10.30 33.89
N PHE A 36 4.27 11.08 33.39
CA PHE A 36 3.47 12.01 34.20
C PHE A 36 2.19 11.40 34.78
N GLY A 37 2.03 10.08 34.70
CA GLY A 37 0.88 9.37 35.28
C GLY A 37 -0.42 9.48 34.47
N PHE A 38 -0.37 9.93 33.20
CA PHE A 38 -1.53 10.00 32.32
C PHE A 38 -1.62 8.78 31.42
N GLU A 39 -2.80 8.18 31.35
CA GLU A 39 -3.14 7.15 30.36
C GLU A 39 -3.86 7.80 29.16
N LEU A 40 -3.28 7.65 27.98
CA LEU A 40 -3.82 8.19 26.75
C LEU A 40 -4.52 7.09 25.93
N GLY A 41 -5.60 6.53 26.46
CA GLY A 41 -6.34 5.42 25.82
C GLY A 41 -6.79 5.73 24.38
N LEU A 42 -7.14 6.97 24.09
CA LEU A 42 -7.47 7.39 22.72
C LEU A 42 -6.26 7.24 21.78
N LEU A 43 -5.06 7.56 22.26
CA LEU A 43 -3.84 7.47 21.45
C LEU A 43 -3.45 6.00 21.20
N ASP A 44 -3.58 5.16 22.21
CA ASP A 44 -3.38 3.72 22.08
C ASP A 44 -4.34 3.12 21.04
N GLU A 45 -5.59 3.56 21.05
CA GLU A 45 -6.59 3.11 20.11
C GLU A 45 -6.30 3.58 18.67
N ILE A 46 -5.82 4.81 18.49
CA ILE A 46 -5.39 5.32 17.17
C ILE A 46 -4.25 4.47 16.61
N ILE A 47 -3.24 4.14 17.41
CA ILE A 47 -2.13 3.30 17.01
C ILE A 47 -2.64 1.90 16.62
N ARG A 48 -3.49 1.30 17.45
CA ARG A 48 -4.09 -0.01 17.21
C ARG A 48 -4.90 -0.03 15.90
N ILE A 49 -5.74 0.98 15.67
CA ILE A 49 -6.53 1.08 14.44
C ILE A 49 -5.60 1.19 13.22
N ASN A 50 -4.51 1.94 13.31
CA ASN A 50 -3.55 2.07 12.22
C ASN A 50 -2.91 0.71 11.85
N GLU A 51 -2.50 -0.05 12.83
CA GLU A 51 -1.95 -1.41 12.62
C GLU A 51 -2.99 -2.36 12.02
N GLU A 52 -4.24 -2.26 12.44
CA GLU A 52 -5.33 -3.05 11.90
C GLU A 52 -5.67 -2.73 10.44
N GLN A 53 -5.40 -1.50 9.94
CA GLN A 53 -5.67 -1.18 8.55
C GLN A 53 -4.87 -2.08 7.59
N ILE A 54 -3.62 -2.36 7.92
CA ILE A 54 -2.78 -3.26 7.12
C ILE A 54 -3.37 -4.67 7.11
N GLU A 55 -3.83 -5.16 8.27
CA GLU A 55 -4.46 -6.48 8.38
C GLU A 55 -5.79 -6.55 7.61
N ARG A 56 -6.61 -5.50 7.69
CA ARG A 56 -7.86 -5.41 6.92
C ARG A 56 -7.59 -5.49 5.42
N PHE A 57 -6.52 -4.85 4.95
CA PHE A 57 -6.16 -4.93 3.54
C PHE A 57 -5.61 -6.30 3.17
N ALA A 58 -4.72 -6.90 3.97
CA ALA A 58 -4.24 -8.26 3.77
C ALA A 58 -5.39 -9.27 3.67
N ARG A 59 -6.43 -9.10 4.52
CA ARG A 59 -7.66 -9.90 4.47
C ARG A 59 -8.42 -9.73 3.15
N LYS A 60 -8.50 -8.50 2.60
CA LYS A 60 -9.09 -8.27 1.27
C LYS A 60 -8.32 -9.02 0.17
N VAL A 61 -6.99 -9.02 0.24
CA VAL A 61 -6.15 -9.77 -0.70
C VAL A 61 -6.42 -11.27 -0.59
N ARG A 62 -6.45 -11.81 0.62
CA ARG A 62 -6.80 -13.23 0.87
C ARG A 62 -8.16 -13.60 0.31
N ASN A 63 -9.17 -12.80 0.60
CA ASN A 63 -10.54 -13.05 0.12
C ASN A 63 -10.63 -13.01 -1.42
N ALA A 64 -9.83 -12.16 -2.08
CA ALA A 64 -9.84 -12.06 -3.53
C ALA A 64 -9.09 -13.22 -4.22
N LEU A 65 -8.05 -13.75 -3.59
CA LEU A 65 -7.17 -14.77 -4.18
C LEU A 65 -7.38 -16.18 -3.64
N TRP A 66 -8.20 -16.34 -2.58
CA TRP A 66 -8.51 -17.60 -1.87
C TRP A 66 -7.30 -18.25 -1.20
N ASN A 67 -6.19 -18.39 -1.92
CA ASN A 67 -4.93 -18.94 -1.44
C ASN A 67 -3.80 -18.04 -1.91
N LEU A 68 -2.93 -17.64 -1.00
CA LEU A 68 -1.80 -16.76 -1.32
C LEU A 68 -0.54 -17.51 -1.71
N LYS A 69 -0.43 -18.80 -1.32
CA LYS A 69 0.77 -19.59 -1.58
C LYS A 69 1.02 -19.72 -3.10
N GLY A 70 2.18 -19.24 -3.54
CA GLY A 70 2.59 -19.24 -4.93
C GLY A 70 1.88 -18.21 -5.83
N LYS A 71 0.98 -17.40 -5.30
CA LYS A 71 0.33 -16.32 -6.06
C LYS A 71 1.30 -15.17 -6.30
N ARG A 72 1.30 -14.67 -7.53
CA ARG A 72 2.09 -13.50 -7.93
C ARG A 72 1.32 -12.24 -7.65
N ILE A 73 1.88 -11.38 -6.83
CA ILE A 73 1.25 -10.10 -6.48
C ILE A 73 2.19 -8.97 -6.91
N ALA A 74 1.67 -8.09 -7.76
CA ALA A 74 2.36 -6.87 -8.16
C ALA A 74 2.14 -5.78 -7.12
N ALA A 75 3.21 -5.28 -6.52
CA ALA A 75 3.18 -4.17 -5.58
C ALA A 75 3.75 -2.91 -6.24
N LEU A 76 2.92 -1.88 -6.35
CA LEU A 76 3.26 -0.62 -7.00
C LEU A 76 3.25 0.51 -5.97
N GLY A 77 4.42 1.11 -5.71
CA GLY A 77 4.61 2.11 -4.67
C GLY A 77 5.00 1.50 -3.33
N LEU A 78 6.16 1.87 -2.83
CA LEU A 78 6.78 1.32 -1.62
C LEU A 78 7.07 2.40 -0.58
N ALA A 79 7.28 3.65 -1.01
CA ALA A 79 7.48 4.78 -0.12
C ALA A 79 6.22 5.07 0.73
N PHE A 80 6.41 5.67 1.91
CA PHE A 80 5.28 6.01 2.77
C PHE A 80 4.45 7.18 2.25
N LYS A 81 5.01 8.03 1.39
CA LYS A 81 4.31 9.15 0.73
C LYS A 81 4.90 9.45 -0.65
N THR A 82 4.16 10.22 -1.43
CA THR A 82 4.55 10.67 -2.78
C THR A 82 5.81 11.52 -2.77
N GLY A 83 6.67 11.34 -3.79
CA GLY A 83 7.82 12.21 -4.03
C GLY A 83 9.00 11.99 -3.07
N THR A 84 9.08 10.83 -2.43
CA THR A 84 10.19 10.44 -1.56
C THR A 84 10.62 9.01 -1.81
N ASP A 85 11.83 8.68 -1.42
CA ASP A 85 12.40 7.33 -1.33
C ASP A 85 12.27 6.72 0.08
N ASP A 86 11.69 7.48 1.02
CA ASP A 86 11.60 7.07 2.42
C ASP A 86 10.59 5.93 2.63
N ILE A 87 11.10 4.80 3.10
CA ILE A 87 10.34 3.57 3.37
C ILE A 87 10.11 3.32 4.86
N ARG A 88 10.57 4.23 5.74
CA ARG A 88 10.45 4.04 7.19
C ARG A 88 8.98 3.98 7.60
N GLU A 89 8.63 2.96 8.38
CA GLU A 89 7.25 2.68 8.79
C GLU A 89 6.26 2.72 7.62
N SER A 90 6.71 2.29 6.40
CA SER A 90 5.83 2.25 5.24
C SER A 90 4.77 1.16 5.38
N PRO A 91 3.48 1.50 5.32
CA PRO A 91 2.40 0.51 5.30
C PRO A 91 2.50 -0.48 4.14
N ALA A 92 3.07 -0.05 3.00
CA ALA A 92 3.34 -0.90 1.85
C ALA A 92 4.33 -2.02 2.19
N ILE A 93 5.45 -1.66 2.81
CA ILE A 93 6.47 -2.62 3.23
C ILE A 93 5.87 -3.61 4.25
N ALA A 94 5.13 -3.12 5.23
CA ALA A 94 4.50 -3.97 6.23
C ALA A 94 3.48 -4.95 5.62
N LEU A 95 2.68 -4.49 4.65
CA LEU A 95 1.76 -5.35 3.90
C LEU A 95 2.51 -6.44 3.12
N ILE A 96 3.55 -6.06 2.37
CA ILE A 96 4.36 -6.99 1.57
C ILE A 96 4.96 -8.07 2.48
N GLN A 97 5.53 -7.70 3.62
CA GLN A 97 6.09 -8.64 4.57
C GLN A 97 5.05 -9.66 5.08
N ARG A 98 3.81 -9.23 5.30
CA ARG A 98 2.70 -10.13 5.67
C ARG A 98 2.38 -11.11 4.56
N LEU A 99 2.22 -10.62 3.33
CA LEU A 99 1.89 -11.45 2.18
C LEU A 99 3.01 -12.45 1.86
N LEU A 100 4.28 -12.07 2.03
CA LEU A 100 5.43 -12.98 1.90
C LEU A 100 5.39 -14.11 2.93
N LYS A 101 5.04 -13.82 4.19
CA LYS A 101 4.88 -14.84 5.24
C LYS A 101 3.80 -15.88 4.91
N GLU A 102 2.81 -15.48 4.10
CA GLU A 102 1.75 -16.36 3.62
C GLU A 102 2.11 -17.08 2.30
N GLY A 103 3.35 -16.93 1.84
CA GLY A 103 3.90 -17.67 0.69
C GLY A 103 3.62 -17.07 -0.67
N SER A 104 3.27 -15.79 -0.75
CA SER A 104 3.09 -15.09 -2.04
C SER A 104 4.43 -14.81 -2.73
N ASP A 105 4.43 -14.84 -4.06
CA ASP A 105 5.53 -14.34 -4.91
C ASP A 105 5.30 -12.86 -5.18
N ILE A 106 6.05 -11.99 -4.50
CA ILE A 106 5.89 -10.54 -4.62
C ILE A 106 6.86 -9.99 -5.66
N ARG A 107 6.31 -9.17 -6.55
CA ARG A 107 7.05 -8.36 -7.52
C ARG A 107 6.75 -6.91 -7.24
N ALA A 108 7.77 -6.07 -7.22
CA ALA A 108 7.60 -4.68 -6.83
C ALA A 108 8.20 -3.69 -7.81
N TYR A 109 7.57 -2.52 -7.88
CA TYR A 109 8.08 -1.36 -8.57
C TYR A 109 7.83 -0.10 -7.73
N ASP A 110 8.90 0.67 -7.59
CA ASP A 110 8.86 2.04 -7.10
C ASP A 110 9.99 2.81 -7.78
N PRO A 111 9.73 3.98 -8.37
CA PRO A 111 10.75 4.73 -9.09
C PRO A 111 11.84 5.32 -8.20
N ALA A 112 11.56 5.57 -6.92
CA ALA A 112 12.47 6.21 -5.97
C ALA A 112 12.93 5.27 -4.85
N ALA A 113 12.01 4.50 -4.26
CA ALA A 113 12.27 3.74 -3.05
C ALA A 113 12.89 2.35 -3.27
N ARG A 114 13.20 1.97 -4.52
CA ARG A 114 13.69 0.63 -4.87
C ARG A 114 14.91 0.19 -4.06
N GLU A 115 15.94 1.04 -3.97
CA GLU A 115 17.21 0.68 -3.30
C GLU A 115 17.03 0.45 -1.80
N GLY A 116 16.27 1.33 -1.15
CA GLY A 116 15.95 1.19 0.26
C GLY A 116 15.10 -0.06 0.53
N ALA A 117 14.08 -0.27 -0.29
CA ALA A 117 13.18 -1.41 -0.16
C ALA A 117 13.87 -2.76 -0.38
N ALA A 118 14.84 -2.84 -1.30
CA ALA A 118 15.59 -4.08 -1.55
C ALA A 118 16.36 -4.56 -0.33
N LYS A 119 16.82 -3.66 0.53
CA LYS A 119 17.54 -4.00 1.77
C LYS A 119 16.63 -4.67 2.81
N VAL A 120 15.35 -4.28 2.86
CA VAL A 120 14.38 -4.79 3.85
C VAL A 120 13.47 -5.89 3.30
N LEU A 121 13.47 -6.08 1.97
CA LEU A 121 12.68 -7.09 1.26
C LEU A 121 13.57 -7.92 0.31
N PRO A 122 14.54 -8.69 0.80
CA PRO A 122 15.54 -9.36 -0.04
C PRO A 122 14.96 -10.46 -0.94
N THR A 123 13.78 -10.98 -0.63
CA THR A 123 13.10 -12.02 -1.41
C THR A 123 12.19 -11.47 -2.50
N VAL A 124 11.96 -10.16 -2.52
CA VAL A 124 11.10 -9.50 -3.50
C VAL A 124 11.86 -9.24 -4.79
N ARG A 125 11.22 -9.50 -5.93
CA ARG A 125 11.77 -9.17 -7.24
C ARG A 125 11.39 -7.76 -7.65
N PHE A 126 12.39 -6.89 -7.82
CA PHE A 126 12.21 -5.50 -8.22
C PHE A 126 12.37 -5.34 -9.73
N PHE A 127 11.46 -4.58 -10.32
CA PHE A 127 11.45 -4.29 -11.75
C PHE A 127 11.71 -2.79 -11.99
N GLY A 128 12.13 -2.45 -13.21
CA GLY A 128 12.36 -1.06 -13.62
C GLY A 128 11.12 -0.39 -14.23
N ASP A 129 10.02 -1.15 -14.40
CA ASP A 129 8.82 -0.70 -15.08
C ASP A 129 7.56 -1.31 -14.45
N ALA A 130 6.53 -0.49 -14.30
CA ALA A 130 5.26 -0.88 -13.69
C ALA A 130 4.47 -1.91 -14.51
N TYR A 131 4.57 -1.86 -15.85
CA TYR A 131 3.92 -2.84 -16.72
C TYR A 131 4.57 -4.22 -16.61
N ALA A 132 5.90 -4.26 -16.50
CA ALA A 132 6.64 -5.50 -16.33
C ALA A 132 6.26 -6.21 -15.02
N VAL A 133 6.06 -5.44 -13.94
CA VAL A 133 5.61 -5.95 -12.65
C VAL A 133 4.22 -6.57 -12.75
N ALA A 134 3.29 -5.88 -13.40
CA ALA A 134 1.90 -6.30 -13.49
C ALA A 134 1.70 -7.50 -14.44
N ARG A 135 2.63 -7.74 -15.37
CA ARG A 135 2.50 -8.81 -16.36
C ARG A 135 2.48 -10.19 -15.71
N GLY A 136 1.36 -10.90 -15.88
CA GLY A 136 1.16 -12.23 -15.33
C GLY A 136 1.03 -12.26 -13.81
N ALA A 137 0.72 -11.14 -13.16
CA ALA A 137 0.35 -11.11 -11.76
C ALA A 137 -1.09 -11.61 -11.56
N ASP A 138 -1.34 -12.34 -10.49
CA ASP A 138 -2.69 -12.78 -10.10
C ASP A 138 -3.49 -11.62 -9.49
N ALA A 139 -2.79 -10.65 -8.88
CA ALA A 139 -3.36 -9.41 -8.37
C ALA A 139 -2.33 -8.29 -8.38
N SER A 140 -2.80 -7.06 -8.43
CA SER A 140 -1.96 -5.87 -8.28
C SER A 140 -2.44 -5.04 -7.11
N SER A 141 -1.55 -4.71 -6.21
CA SER A 141 -1.76 -3.71 -5.15
C SER A 141 -1.07 -2.42 -5.56
N TYR A 142 -1.75 -1.33 -5.36
CA TYR A 142 -1.29 -0.02 -5.76
C TYR A 142 -1.35 0.95 -4.59
N SER A 143 -0.23 1.62 -4.32
CA SER A 143 -0.18 2.77 -3.42
C SER A 143 -0.21 4.06 -4.25
N PRO A 144 -1.14 4.98 -3.99
CA PRO A 144 -1.24 6.24 -4.73
C PRO A 144 -0.07 7.20 -4.45
N THR A 145 0.92 6.78 -3.69
CA THR A 145 2.08 7.59 -3.31
C THR A 145 3.09 7.83 -4.44
N GLY A 146 2.90 7.25 -5.64
CA GLY A 146 3.76 7.47 -6.81
C GLY A 146 3.30 8.62 -7.70
N GLN A 147 4.22 9.46 -8.19
CA GLN A 147 3.97 10.34 -9.34
C GLN A 147 4.22 9.55 -10.64
N ASN A 148 3.47 9.86 -11.69
CA ASN A 148 3.60 9.24 -13.02
C ASN A 148 3.25 7.75 -13.09
N TRP A 149 2.17 7.33 -12.44
CA TRP A 149 1.63 6.01 -12.66
C TRP A 149 1.03 5.88 -14.06
N PRO A 150 1.18 4.73 -14.72
CA PRO A 150 0.60 4.47 -16.02
C PRO A 150 -0.89 4.82 -16.07
N THR A 151 -1.34 5.37 -17.19
CA THR A 151 -2.70 5.84 -17.38
C THR A 151 -3.76 4.75 -17.15
N TRP A 152 -3.44 3.48 -17.38
CA TRP A 152 -4.35 2.37 -17.09
C TRP A 152 -4.59 2.18 -15.58
N ILE A 153 -3.62 2.55 -14.71
CA ILE A 153 -3.82 2.63 -13.26
C ILE A 153 -4.71 3.82 -12.93
N GLN A 154 -4.53 4.93 -13.65
CA GLN A 154 -5.28 6.17 -13.42
C GLN A 154 -6.69 6.13 -14.00
N SER A 155 -6.88 5.48 -15.15
CA SER A 155 -8.10 5.62 -15.96
C SER A 155 -9.05 4.43 -15.98
N GLY A 156 -8.60 3.24 -15.70
CA GLY A 156 -9.43 2.11 -16.07
C GLY A 156 -9.84 1.20 -14.92
N CYS A 157 -8.97 0.96 -14.03
CA CYS A 157 -9.24 0.01 -12.97
C CYS A 157 -9.48 0.68 -11.61
N ALA A 158 -9.19 1.98 -11.53
CA ALA A 158 -9.43 2.80 -10.34
C ALA A 158 -10.85 3.38 -10.28
N ALA A 159 -11.67 3.14 -11.29
CA ALA A 159 -12.96 3.83 -11.46
C ALA A 159 -14.05 3.45 -10.43
N SER A 160 -13.85 2.46 -9.60
CA SER A 160 -14.92 2.04 -8.70
C SER A 160 -14.81 2.46 -7.25
N HIS A 161 -13.65 2.88 -6.75
CA HIS A 161 -13.56 3.30 -5.33
C HIS A 161 -12.37 4.25 -5.10
N GLY A 162 -12.61 5.37 -4.52
CA GLY A 162 -11.71 6.46 -4.17
C GLY A 162 -10.23 6.13 -3.89
N ARG A 163 -9.40 7.12 -4.01
CA ARG A 163 -7.91 7.07 -3.93
C ARG A 163 -7.41 6.31 -2.71
N GLY A 164 -7.01 5.06 -2.92
CA GLY A 164 -6.51 4.15 -1.89
C GLY A 164 -5.75 2.99 -2.53
N TRP A 165 -5.35 2.04 -1.73
CA TRP A 165 -4.79 0.80 -2.23
C TRP A 165 -5.87 0.01 -2.97
N PHE A 166 -5.56 -0.42 -4.21
CA PHE A 166 -6.48 -1.19 -5.04
C PHE A 166 -5.93 -2.59 -5.25
N LEU A 167 -6.82 -3.56 -5.12
CA LEU A 167 -6.56 -4.92 -5.51
C LEU A 167 -7.27 -5.17 -6.83
N LEU A 168 -6.52 -5.51 -7.87
CA LEU A 168 -7.03 -5.90 -9.18
C LEU A 168 -6.78 -7.40 -9.39
N PRO A 169 -7.77 -8.27 -9.15
CA PRO A 169 -7.65 -9.66 -9.52
C PRO A 169 -7.58 -9.79 -11.04
N GLN A 170 -6.52 -10.40 -11.56
CA GLN A 170 -6.29 -10.57 -13.00
C GLN A 170 -7.17 -11.68 -13.62
N HIS A 171 -7.74 -12.56 -12.78
CA HIS A 171 -8.56 -13.69 -13.21
C HIS A 171 -9.79 -13.86 -12.32
N ARG A 172 -10.93 -13.24 -12.71
CA ARG A 172 -12.25 -13.77 -12.37
C ARG A 172 -12.86 -14.40 -13.61
N PRO A 173 -13.18 -15.70 -13.63
CA PRO A 173 -14.04 -16.26 -14.68
C PRO A 173 -15.41 -15.57 -14.54
N GLY A 174 -15.85 -14.83 -15.57
CA GLY A 174 -17.18 -14.21 -15.63
C GLY A 174 -17.23 -12.68 -15.70
N ILE A 175 -16.12 -11.95 -15.62
CA ILE A 175 -16.13 -10.53 -15.95
C ILE A 175 -15.78 -10.36 -17.42
N SER A 176 -16.78 -10.00 -18.24
CA SER A 176 -16.61 -9.74 -19.65
C SER A 176 -15.52 -8.65 -19.87
N ARG A 177 -14.70 -8.89 -20.91
CA ARG A 177 -13.61 -7.99 -21.36
C ARG A 177 -14.10 -6.66 -21.95
N SER A 178 -15.14 -6.05 -21.41
CA SER A 178 -15.71 -4.80 -21.94
C SER A 178 -15.15 -3.52 -21.30
N ALA A 179 -14.22 -3.63 -20.37
CA ALA A 179 -13.52 -2.47 -19.81
C ALA A 179 -12.09 -2.41 -20.37
N GLY A 180 -11.90 -1.57 -21.39
CA GLY A 180 -10.64 -1.02 -21.88
C GLY A 180 -9.52 -2.03 -22.16
N ARG A 181 -9.24 -2.34 -23.44
CA ARG A 181 -8.00 -3.00 -23.85
C ARG A 181 -6.82 -2.21 -23.29
N CYS A 182 -5.96 -2.87 -22.50
CA CYS A 182 -4.61 -2.37 -22.32
C CYS A 182 -4.00 -2.17 -23.72
N PRO A 183 -3.49 -0.97 -24.03
CA PRO A 183 -2.80 -0.78 -25.30
C PRO A 183 -1.60 -1.73 -25.31
N ALA A 184 -1.55 -2.56 -26.36
CA ALA A 184 -0.37 -3.30 -26.71
C ALA A 184 0.65 -2.30 -27.26
N HIS A 185 1.68 -2.02 -26.52
CA HIS A 185 2.94 -1.44 -26.98
C HIS A 185 4.09 -2.21 -26.40
#